data_9b608113ee43428b9300346395759892
#
_entry.id   9b608113ee43428b9300346395759892
#
_cell.length_a   1.000
_cell.length_b   1.000
_cell.length_c   1.000
_cell.angle_alpha   90.00
_cell.angle_beta   90.00
_cell.angle_gamma   90.00
#
_symmetry.space_group_name_H-M   'P 1'
#
loop_
_entity.id
_entity.type
_entity.pdbx_description
1 polymer ?
#
loop_
_entity_poly.entity_id
_entity_poly.type
_entity_poly.pdbx_seq_one_letter_code
_entity_poly.pdbx_strand_id
1 'polypeptide(L)'
;MKYAFDNANLIDGTQDMRVQPGLCVLTDGETITDIVPAGTAPDGYRRIDLHGRYLLPGLINMHVHLAGNGKIQKKQRDLETLVRRILSNPVSRAVAYRMVCSFARTELLGGVTTIRTVGGLDLSLIHISE
;
A
#
# COMPACT_ATOMS: atom_id res chain seq x y z
N MET A 1 -18.29 4.02 -7.44
CA MET A 1 -17.90 3.83 -8.86
C MET A 1 -17.64 2.35 -9.05
N LYS A 2 -18.26 1.75 -10.09
CA LYS A 2 -18.22 0.30 -10.31
C LYS A 2 -17.08 -0.09 -11.27
N TYR A 3 -16.24 -1.03 -10.83
CA TYR A 3 -15.17 -1.59 -11.65
C TYR A 3 -15.32 -3.11 -11.77
N ALA A 4 -14.95 -3.63 -12.93
CA ALA A 4 -14.81 -5.05 -13.21
C ALA A 4 -13.34 -5.31 -13.60
N PHE A 5 -12.60 -5.96 -12.72
CA PHE A 5 -11.22 -6.40 -12.96
C PHE A 5 -11.28 -7.75 -13.64
N ASP A 6 -11.28 -7.74 -14.97
CA ASP A 6 -11.59 -8.88 -15.81
C ASP A 6 -10.35 -9.67 -16.22
N ASN A 7 -10.54 -10.95 -16.57
CA ASN A 7 -9.48 -11.85 -17.04
C ASN A 7 -8.29 -11.95 -16.06
N ALA A 8 -8.61 -12.15 -14.78
CA ALA A 8 -7.63 -12.29 -13.70
C ALA A 8 -7.26 -13.75 -13.42
N ASN A 9 -6.02 -13.98 -13.01
CA ASN A 9 -5.63 -15.12 -12.20
C ASN A 9 -5.77 -14.71 -10.73
N LEU A 10 -6.90 -15.05 -10.12
CA LEU A 10 -7.21 -14.64 -8.75
C LEU A 10 -6.50 -15.50 -7.72
N ILE A 11 -5.90 -14.84 -6.71
CA ILE A 11 -5.45 -15.43 -5.46
C ILE A 11 -6.25 -14.71 -4.36
N ASP A 12 -7.23 -15.38 -3.77
CA ASP A 12 -8.22 -14.76 -2.88
C ASP A 12 -7.75 -14.55 -1.43
N GLY A 13 -6.53 -14.98 -1.11
CA GLY A 13 -5.96 -14.86 0.24
C GLY A 13 -6.44 -15.93 1.22
N THR A 14 -7.14 -16.96 0.75
CA THR A 14 -7.49 -18.13 1.57
C THR A 14 -6.24 -18.95 1.93
N GLN A 15 -6.39 -19.86 2.91
CA GLN A 15 -5.28 -20.67 3.41
C GLN A 15 -4.59 -21.47 2.31
N ASP A 16 -5.33 -21.91 1.31
CA ASP A 16 -4.82 -22.74 0.21
C ASP A 16 -4.02 -21.93 -0.82
N MET A 17 -4.19 -20.61 -0.88
CA MET A 17 -3.54 -19.70 -1.82
C MET A 17 -3.57 -20.19 -3.27
N ARG A 18 -4.64 -20.88 -3.66
CA ARG A 18 -4.79 -21.45 -5.00
C ARG A 18 -5.02 -20.36 -6.05
N VAL A 19 -4.35 -20.49 -7.17
CA VAL A 19 -4.60 -19.66 -8.34
C VAL A 19 -5.88 -20.10 -9.01
N GLN A 20 -6.83 -19.17 -9.14
CA GLN A 20 -8.12 -19.37 -9.81
C GLN A 20 -8.11 -18.56 -11.12
N PRO A 21 -7.86 -19.19 -12.27
CA PRO A 21 -7.73 -18.48 -13.54
C PRO A 21 -9.09 -18.10 -14.13
N GLY A 22 -9.10 -17.08 -14.99
CA GLY A 22 -10.26 -16.71 -15.79
C GLY A 22 -11.42 -16.14 -14.99
N LEU A 23 -11.12 -15.39 -13.93
CA LEU A 23 -12.12 -14.72 -13.10
C LEU A 23 -12.16 -13.21 -13.35
N CYS A 24 -13.29 -12.61 -12.97
CA CYS A 24 -13.54 -11.19 -12.93
C CYS A 24 -14.00 -10.79 -11.53
N VAL A 25 -13.30 -9.86 -10.90
CA VAL A 25 -13.68 -9.31 -9.60
C VAL A 25 -14.46 -8.01 -9.81
N LEU A 26 -15.66 -7.96 -9.26
CA LEU A 26 -16.56 -6.81 -9.33
C LEU A 26 -16.48 -5.98 -8.04
N THR A 27 -16.37 -4.65 -8.20
CA THR A 27 -16.36 -3.74 -7.05
C THR A 27 -17.37 -2.61 -7.22
N ASP A 28 -17.94 -2.14 -6.12
CA ASP A 28 -18.68 -0.88 -6.05
C ASP A 28 -18.13 -0.02 -4.91
N GLY A 29 -17.50 1.10 -5.28
CA GLY A 29 -16.75 1.91 -4.33
C GLY A 29 -15.60 1.11 -3.70
N GLU A 30 -15.66 0.94 -2.39
CA GLU A 30 -14.62 0.26 -1.58
C GLU A 30 -14.94 -1.23 -1.31
N THR A 31 -16.04 -1.74 -1.88
CA THR A 31 -16.52 -3.09 -1.58
C THR A 31 -16.37 -4.00 -2.80
N ILE A 32 -15.84 -5.20 -2.59
CA ILE A 32 -15.94 -6.30 -3.56
C ILE A 32 -17.38 -6.83 -3.48
N THR A 33 -18.12 -6.76 -4.60
CA THR A 33 -19.51 -7.14 -4.64
C THR A 33 -19.73 -8.56 -5.13
N ASP A 34 -18.86 -9.04 -6.01
CA ASP A 34 -18.94 -10.40 -6.55
C ASP A 34 -17.65 -10.85 -7.23
N ILE A 35 -17.53 -12.16 -7.46
CA ILE A 35 -16.48 -12.77 -8.28
C ILE A 35 -17.18 -13.69 -9.29
N VAL A 36 -17.02 -13.39 -10.55
CA VAL A 36 -17.73 -14.07 -11.65
C VAL A 36 -16.73 -14.57 -12.70
N PRO A 37 -17.13 -15.47 -13.62
CA PRO A 37 -16.28 -15.86 -14.74
C PRO A 37 -15.86 -14.66 -15.60
N ALA A 38 -14.66 -14.71 -16.17
CA ALA A 38 -14.17 -13.67 -17.07
C ALA A 38 -15.13 -13.45 -18.25
N GLY A 39 -15.30 -12.20 -18.62
CA GLY A 39 -16.19 -11.79 -19.72
C GLY A 39 -17.67 -11.70 -19.35
N THR A 40 -18.09 -12.08 -18.13
CA THR A 40 -19.51 -12.08 -17.71
C THR A 40 -19.91 -10.88 -16.85
N ALA A 41 -19.04 -9.87 -16.71
CA ALA A 41 -19.34 -8.68 -15.94
C ALA A 41 -20.61 -7.98 -16.47
N PRO A 42 -21.55 -7.58 -15.58
CA PRO A 42 -22.76 -6.87 -15.97
C PRO A 42 -22.47 -5.53 -16.63
N ASP A 43 -23.48 -4.98 -17.33
CA ASP A 43 -23.40 -3.63 -17.85
C ASP A 43 -23.30 -2.58 -16.74
N GLY A 44 -22.70 -1.43 -17.05
CA GLY A 44 -22.51 -0.33 -16.09
C GLY A 44 -21.23 -0.41 -15.26
N TYR A 45 -20.43 -1.47 -15.42
CA TYR A 45 -19.10 -1.57 -14.83
C TYR A 45 -18.03 -1.02 -15.78
N ARG A 46 -17.09 -0.25 -15.24
CA ARG A 46 -15.86 0.12 -15.95
C ARG A 46 -14.92 -1.09 -15.96
N ARG A 47 -14.76 -1.70 -17.13
CA ARG A 47 -13.94 -2.91 -17.29
C ARG A 47 -12.46 -2.56 -17.38
N ILE A 48 -11.63 -3.34 -16.68
CA ILE A 48 -10.18 -3.30 -16.70
C ILE A 48 -9.72 -4.72 -16.99
N ASP A 49 -9.24 -4.97 -18.21
CA ASP A 49 -8.69 -6.27 -18.60
C ASP A 49 -7.30 -6.45 -17.98
N LEU A 50 -7.13 -7.46 -17.17
CA LEU A 50 -5.86 -7.81 -16.52
C LEU A 50 -4.97 -8.71 -17.39
N HIS A 51 -5.45 -9.16 -18.55
CA HIS A 51 -4.69 -9.98 -19.50
C HIS A 51 -4.05 -11.21 -18.85
N GLY A 52 -4.75 -11.89 -17.96
CA GLY A 52 -4.24 -13.06 -17.24
C GLY A 52 -3.21 -12.74 -16.15
N ARG A 53 -3.07 -11.48 -15.73
CA ARG A 53 -2.22 -11.11 -14.59
C ARG A 53 -2.83 -11.58 -13.28
N TYR A 54 -2.00 -11.64 -12.26
CA TYR A 54 -2.47 -12.03 -10.93
C TYR A 54 -3.18 -10.86 -10.24
N LEU A 55 -4.32 -11.16 -9.65
CA LEU A 55 -5.06 -10.26 -8.76
C LEU A 55 -5.09 -10.90 -7.37
N LEU A 56 -4.68 -10.16 -6.37
CA LEU A 56 -4.63 -10.64 -4.97
C LEU A 56 -4.99 -9.48 -4.04
N PRO A 57 -5.42 -9.77 -2.79
CA PRO A 57 -5.57 -8.76 -1.76
C PRO A 57 -4.27 -8.00 -1.53
N GLY A 58 -4.38 -6.73 -1.18
CA GLY A 58 -3.21 -5.92 -0.85
C GLY A 58 -2.40 -6.54 0.29
N LEU A 59 -1.08 -6.52 0.16
CA LEU A 59 -0.18 -7.07 1.17
C LEU A 59 -0.18 -6.22 2.44
N ILE A 60 0.04 -6.86 3.58
CA ILE A 60 0.13 -6.21 4.89
C ILE A 60 1.57 -6.29 5.39
N ASN A 61 2.22 -5.14 5.59
CA ASN A 61 3.54 -5.07 6.22
C ASN A 61 3.39 -4.70 7.71
N MET A 62 3.60 -5.68 8.58
CA MET A 62 3.40 -5.52 10.03
C MET A 62 4.56 -4.85 10.75
N HIS A 63 5.65 -4.52 10.06
CA HIS A 63 6.83 -3.91 10.66
C HIS A 63 7.55 -3.04 9.64
N VAL A 64 7.26 -1.73 9.64
CA VAL A 64 7.89 -0.79 8.72
C VAL A 64 8.41 0.45 9.45
N HIS A 65 9.54 0.98 8.98
CA HIS A 65 10.11 2.25 9.38
C HIS A 65 10.20 3.16 8.15
N LEU A 66 9.19 3.99 7.95
CA LEU A 66 9.11 4.88 6.78
C LEU A 66 10.15 6.00 6.76
N ALA A 67 10.82 6.26 7.90
CA ALA A 67 11.92 7.22 7.98
C ALA A 67 13.31 6.61 7.69
N GLY A 68 13.38 5.31 7.40
CA GLY A 68 14.62 4.58 7.17
C GLY A 68 14.75 4.09 5.73
N ASN A 69 15.98 4.06 5.22
CA ASN A 69 16.30 3.54 3.88
C ASN A 69 16.86 2.10 3.92
N GLY A 70 16.72 1.39 5.05
CA GLY A 70 17.23 0.03 5.26
C GLY A 70 18.76 -0.11 5.30
N LYS A 71 19.52 0.96 5.14
CA LYS A 71 20.99 0.90 5.18
C LYS A 71 21.50 0.85 6.61
N ILE A 72 22.43 -0.06 6.88
CA ILE A 72 23.11 -0.16 8.18
C ILE A 72 23.87 1.14 8.45
N GLN A 73 23.53 1.80 9.54
CA GLN A 73 24.23 3.01 9.96
C GLN A 73 25.55 2.63 10.67
N LYS A 74 26.67 3.09 10.15
CA LYS A 74 28.00 2.84 10.72
C LYS A 74 28.28 3.62 12.02
N LYS A 75 27.47 4.64 12.36
CA LYS A 75 27.59 5.44 13.57
C LYS A 75 26.25 5.45 14.29
N GLN A 76 26.28 5.17 15.59
CA GLN A 76 25.15 5.38 16.47
C GLN A 76 24.90 6.89 16.56
N ARG A 77 23.77 7.34 16.04
CA ARG A 77 23.33 8.74 16.13
C ARG A 77 22.33 8.85 17.28
N ASP A 78 22.37 9.93 18.00
CA ASP A 78 21.30 10.31 18.91
C ASP A 78 20.06 10.67 18.07
N LEU A 79 19.18 9.67 17.92
CA LEU A 79 17.96 9.80 17.11
C LEU A 79 17.00 10.81 17.71
N GLU A 80 16.95 10.94 19.03
CA GLU A 80 16.04 11.86 19.71
C GLU A 80 16.41 13.32 19.38
N THR A 81 17.68 13.67 19.55
CA THR A 81 18.18 15.01 19.20
C THR A 81 18.01 15.30 17.72
N LEU A 82 18.23 14.31 16.84
CA LEU A 82 18.03 14.46 15.41
C LEU A 82 16.57 14.73 15.07
N VAL A 83 15.64 13.95 15.62
CA VAL A 83 14.19 14.11 15.43
C VAL A 83 13.74 15.47 15.91
N ARG A 84 14.13 15.89 17.11
CA ARG A 84 13.81 17.21 17.66
C ARG A 84 14.29 18.34 16.74
N ARG A 85 15.50 18.24 16.22
CA ARG A 85 16.08 19.23 15.29
C ARG A 85 15.33 19.30 13.95
N ILE A 86 14.91 18.15 13.42
CA ILE A 86 14.11 18.08 12.19
C ILE A 86 12.75 18.71 12.40
N LEU A 87 12.08 18.41 13.52
CA LEU A 87 10.74 18.90 13.81
C LEU A 87 10.69 20.38 14.20
N SER A 88 11.78 20.95 14.73
CA SER A 88 11.84 22.35 15.12
C SER A 88 11.93 23.34 13.94
N ASN A 89 12.33 22.86 12.75
CA ASN A 89 12.46 23.71 11.56
C ASN A 89 11.40 23.32 10.51
N PRO A 90 10.54 24.25 10.07
CA PRO A 90 9.46 23.97 9.13
C PRO A 90 9.97 23.43 7.78
N VAL A 91 11.12 23.87 7.31
CA VAL A 91 11.71 23.37 6.04
C VAL A 91 12.18 21.94 6.20
N SER A 92 12.93 21.62 7.27
CA SER A 92 13.39 20.25 7.54
C SER A 92 12.22 19.29 7.74
N ARG A 93 11.15 19.75 8.39
CA ARG A 93 9.91 19.00 8.58
C ARG A 93 9.23 18.68 7.25
N ALA A 94 9.11 19.65 6.35
CA ALA A 94 8.53 19.44 5.03
C ALA A 94 9.35 18.44 4.19
N VAL A 95 10.69 18.51 4.26
CA VAL A 95 11.58 17.55 3.59
C VAL A 95 11.40 16.15 4.17
N ALA A 96 11.36 16.02 5.49
CA ALA A 96 11.14 14.72 6.16
C ALA A 96 9.78 14.12 5.81
N TYR A 97 8.72 14.93 5.78
CA TYR A 97 7.38 14.50 5.34
C TYR A 97 7.40 13.95 3.91
N ARG A 98 7.99 14.69 2.97
CA ARG A 98 8.11 14.22 1.57
C ARG A 98 8.89 12.91 1.46
N MET A 99 9.91 12.73 2.29
CA MET A 99 10.68 11.49 2.34
C MET A 99 9.82 10.32 2.84
N VAL A 100 9.07 10.50 3.93
CA VAL A 100 8.15 9.48 4.47
C VAL A 100 7.08 9.12 3.43
N CYS A 101 6.47 10.12 2.78
CA CYS A 101 5.52 9.88 1.69
C CYS A 101 6.12 9.10 0.51
N SER A 102 7.39 9.38 0.17
CA SER A 102 8.08 8.65 -0.89
C SER A 102 8.30 7.18 -0.53
N PHE A 103 8.65 6.87 0.72
CA PHE A 103 8.79 5.48 1.17
C PHE A 103 7.43 4.78 1.25
N ALA A 104 6.40 5.44 1.77
CA ALA A 104 5.03 4.90 1.77
C ALA A 104 4.55 4.59 0.34
N ARG A 105 4.86 5.48 -0.61
CA ARG A 105 4.55 5.22 -2.02
C ARG A 105 5.31 4.01 -2.57
N THR A 106 6.56 3.80 -2.17
CA THR A 106 7.34 2.63 -2.59
C THR A 106 6.71 1.34 -2.07
N GLU A 107 6.27 1.30 -0.80
CA GLU A 107 5.51 0.18 -0.24
C GLU A 107 4.24 -0.08 -1.04
N LEU A 108 3.46 0.97 -1.32
CA LEU A 108 2.21 0.86 -2.09
C LEU A 108 2.45 0.33 -3.51
N LEU A 109 3.49 0.81 -4.20
CA LEU A 109 3.85 0.33 -5.54
C LEU A 109 4.39 -1.10 -5.53
N GLY A 110 4.90 -1.57 -4.37
CA GLY A 110 5.25 -2.96 -4.12
C GLY A 110 4.05 -3.87 -3.78
N GLY A 111 2.82 -3.32 -3.77
CA GLY A 111 1.59 -4.06 -3.45
C GLY A 111 1.22 -4.08 -1.98
N VAL A 112 1.94 -3.36 -1.12
CA VAL A 112 1.62 -3.22 0.31
C VAL A 112 0.58 -2.12 0.50
N THR A 113 -0.65 -2.48 0.86
CA THR A 113 -1.77 -1.54 1.05
C THR A 113 -2.04 -1.22 2.51
N THR A 114 -1.50 -2.01 3.42
CA THR A 114 -1.63 -1.83 4.87
C THR A 114 -0.27 -1.93 5.52
N ILE A 115 0.06 -0.97 6.37
CA ILE A 115 1.34 -0.96 7.08
C ILE A 115 1.12 -0.76 8.57
N ARG A 116 1.98 -1.38 9.38
CA ARG A 116 2.14 -1.07 10.80
C ARG A 116 3.49 -0.42 11.00
N THR A 117 3.50 0.87 11.28
CA THR A 117 4.72 1.57 11.67
C THR A 117 5.08 1.24 13.11
N VAL A 118 6.37 1.03 13.38
CA VAL A 118 6.86 0.61 14.71
C VAL A 118 7.63 1.73 15.40
N GLY A 119 7.27 2.95 15.13
CA GLY A 119 7.81 4.15 15.75
C GLY A 119 8.82 4.88 14.89
N GLY A 120 9.24 6.04 15.37
CA GLY A 120 10.17 6.91 14.68
C GLY A 120 9.55 8.23 14.23
N LEU A 121 10.21 8.86 13.28
CA LEU A 121 9.84 10.17 12.74
C LEU A 121 8.48 10.18 12.01
N ASP A 122 8.12 9.04 11.45
CA ASP A 122 6.89 8.81 10.70
C ASP A 122 5.62 9.05 11.53
N LEU A 123 5.56 8.57 12.77
CA LEU A 123 4.39 8.80 13.65
C LEU A 123 4.23 10.27 14.02
N SER A 124 5.34 10.98 14.23
CA SER A 124 5.31 12.41 14.56
C SER A 124 4.89 13.29 13.38
N LEU A 125 5.01 12.80 12.15
CA LEU A 125 4.64 13.54 10.94
C LEU A 125 3.20 13.28 10.49
N ILE A 126 2.65 12.09 10.79
CA ILE A 126 1.26 11.74 10.46
C ILE A 126 0.26 12.60 11.25
N HIS A 127 0.54 12.90 12.52
CA HIS A 127 -0.32 13.75 13.37
C HIS A 127 -0.32 15.25 13.02
N ILE A 128 0.43 15.67 11.99
CA ILE A 128 0.52 17.07 11.57
C ILE A 128 -0.45 17.37 10.40
N SER A 129 -1.08 16.36 9.85
CA SER A 129 -1.97 16.47 8.67
C SER A 129 -3.47 16.46 8.99
N GLU A 130 -3.86 16.49 10.27
CA GLU A 130 -5.25 16.69 10.72
C GLU A 130 -5.56 18.17 10.98
#